data_b4c9e046a3431bccd818347ae112d9a5
#
_entry.id   b4c9e046a3431bccd818347ae112d9a5
#
_cell.length_a   1.000
_cell.length_b   1.000
_cell.length_c   1.000
_cell.angle_alpha   90.00
_cell.angle_beta   90.00
_cell.angle_gamma   90.00
#
_symmetry.space_group_name_H-M   'P 1'
#
loop_
_entity.id
_entity.type
_entity.pdbx_description
1 polymer ?
#
loop_
_entity_poly.entity_id
_entity_poly.type
_entity_poly.pdbx_seq_one_letter_code
_entity_poly.pdbx_strand_id
1 'polypeptide(L)'
;VQSIARFKSLWTKKKYECYFRILDRDSSREIARQAGFPEDHLVYYHPETENLPQLLQELSPQAVVLKESGKSGGFTEKKDMILEYGATPYILLHPELEYYDITVDGVNSLRRTLEKMLPDYFPLRSGLTTGSCAAAAAIAAFRKLKNPILEDFNRNIHTVLPSGEAIEIPCQSVSGTFSDEKIEVSATVIKDGGDDPDVTSGLPIVTTLTLNLAEAKQANNAPVQTPETWEFVFHGGPGVGTVTLPGLGLE
;
A
#
# COMPACT_ATOMS: atom_id res chain seq x y z
N VAL A 1 17.67 -16.50 -11.04
CA VAL A 1 18.56 -17.35 -11.87
C VAL A 1 19.41 -16.54 -12.85
N GLN A 2 18.89 -15.47 -13.48
CA GLN A 2 19.67 -14.63 -14.45
C GLN A 2 20.96 -14.02 -13.87
N SER A 3 21.07 -13.91 -12.55
CA SER A 3 22.25 -13.36 -11.90
C SER A 3 23.42 -14.36 -11.77
N ILE A 4 23.20 -15.66 -12.00
CA ILE A 4 24.24 -16.69 -11.84
C ILE A 4 25.50 -16.35 -12.65
N ALA A 5 25.33 -16.00 -13.91
CA ALA A 5 26.45 -15.64 -14.78
C ALA A 5 27.24 -14.41 -14.30
N ARG A 6 26.56 -13.42 -13.68
CA ARG A 6 27.20 -12.20 -13.14
C ARG A 6 28.12 -12.50 -11.96
N PHE A 7 27.82 -13.52 -11.18
CA PHE A 7 28.64 -13.93 -10.02
C PHE A 7 29.64 -15.04 -10.34
N LYS A 8 29.84 -15.38 -11.63
CA LYS A 8 30.70 -16.47 -12.05
C LYS A 8 32.11 -16.42 -11.43
N SER A 9 32.68 -15.23 -11.28
CA SER A 9 34.01 -15.06 -10.68
C SER A 9 34.08 -15.44 -9.19
N LEU A 10 32.99 -15.47 -8.47
CA LEU A 10 32.94 -15.84 -7.05
C LEU A 10 32.98 -17.36 -6.88
N TRP A 11 32.15 -18.09 -7.61
CA TRP A 11 32.03 -19.54 -7.43
C TRP A 11 33.04 -20.34 -8.26
N THR A 12 33.54 -19.82 -9.40
CA THR A 12 34.56 -20.52 -10.19
C THR A 12 35.95 -20.50 -9.55
N LYS A 13 36.28 -19.46 -8.78
CA LYS A 13 37.59 -19.33 -8.13
C LYS A 13 37.72 -20.20 -6.89
N LYS A 14 36.72 -21.00 -6.52
CA LYS A 14 36.67 -21.84 -5.30
C LYS A 14 37.06 -21.12 -4.00
N LYS A 15 36.99 -19.78 -4.00
CA LYS A 15 37.27 -18.97 -2.82
C LYS A 15 36.08 -18.95 -1.85
N TYR A 16 34.89 -19.10 -2.40
CA TYR A 16 33.63 -19.08 -1.68
C TYR A 16 32.79 -20.27 -2.09
N GLU A 17 32.15 -20.89 -1.12
CA GLU A 17 31.09 -21.84 -1.34
C GLU A 17 29.79 -21.05 -1.61
N CYS A 18 29.24 -21.17 -2.79
CA CYS A 18 28.11 -20.37 -3.25
C CYS A 18 26.92 -21.26 -3.56
N TYR A 19 25.78 -20.89 -3.05
CA TYR A 19 24.49 -21.51 -3.35
C TYR A 19 23.59 -20.52 -4.09
N PHE A 20 22.85 -20.99 -5.09
CA PHE A 20 21.86 -20.18 -5.79
C PHE A 20 20.48 -20.74 -5.58
N ARG A 21 19.62 -19.92 -4.98
CA ARG A 21 18.22 -20.22 -4.79
C ARG A 21 17.45 -19.84 -6.05
N ILE A 22 16.82 -20.81 -6.70
CA ILE A 22 16.11 -20.64 -7.97
C ILE A 22 14.70 -21.24 -7.88
N LEU A 23 13.78 -20.70 -8.68
CA LEU A 23 12.46 -21.31 -8.87
C LEU A 23 12.61 -22.69 -9.48
N ASP A 24 11.88 -23.68 -8.97
CA ASP A 24 11.85 -25.03 -9.51
C ASP A 24 11.04 -25.07 -10.83
N ARG A 25 11.75 -24.71 -11.91
CA ARG A 25 11.23 -24.67 -13.28
C ARG A 25 12.34 -25.08 -14.24
N ASP A 26 11.97 -25.77 -15.32
CA ASP A 26 12.93 -26.22 -16.35
C ASP A 26 13.74 -25.07 -16.93
N SER A 27 13.10 -23.91 -17.18
CA SER A 27 13.81 -22.73 -17.67
C SER A 27 14.87 -22.22 -16.69
N SER A 28 14.65 -22.31 -15.38
CA SER A 28 15.62 -21.90 -14.38
C SER A 28 16.82 -22.87 -14.32
N ARG A 29 16.54 -24.16 -14.40
CA ARG A 29 17.57 -25.22 -14.45
C ARG A 29 18.45 -25.08 -15.70
N GLU A 30 17.83 -24.83 -16.84
CA GLU A 30 18.55 -24.65 -18.10
C GLU A 30 19.49 -23.43 -18.07
N ILE A 31 19.05 -22.28 -17.52
CA ILE A 31 19.88 -21.10 -17.36
C ILE A 31 21.08 -21.38 -16.42
N ALA A 32 20.87 -22.10 -15.33
CA ALA A 32 21.94 -22.46 -14.40
C ALA A 32 22.94 -23.40 -15.07
N ARG A 33 22.46 -24.40 -15.83
CA ARG A 33 23.28 -25.34 -16.58
C ARG A 33 24.12 -24.64 -17.67
N GLN A 34 23.52 -23.73 -18.43
CA GLN A 34 24.21 -22.93 -19.44
C GLN A 34 25.30 -22.03 -18.84
N ALA A 35 25.09 -21.52 -17.62
CA ALA A 35 26.09 -20.78 -16.89
C ALA A 35 27.25 -21.67 -16.39
N GLY A 36 27.10 -23.01 -16.39
CA GLY A 36 28.04 -23.99 -15.87
C GLY A 36 28.07 -24.03 -14.34
N PHE A 37 26.95 -23.66 -13.66
CA PHE A 37 26.86 -23.71 -12.22
C PHE A 37 26.61 -25.15 -11.74
N PRO A 38 27.29 -25.62 -10.66
CA PRO A 38 27.10 -26.95 -10.11
C PRO A 38 25.68 -27.20 -9.62
N GLU A 39 25.07 -28.32 -10.00
CA GLU A 39 23.67 -28.61 -9.68
C GLU A 39 23.48 -28.91 -8.19
N ASP A 40 24.45 -29.50 -7.52
CA ASP A 40 24.49 -29.79 -6.09
C ASP A 40 24.50 -28.54 -5.20
N HIS A 41 24.78 -27.38 -5.78
CA HIS A 41 24.72 -26.07 -5.11
C HIS A 41 23.47 -25.24 -5.50
N LEU A 42 22.54 -25.84 -6.26
CA LEU A 42 21.25 -25.22 -6.53
C LEU A 42 20.23 -25.53 -5.44
N VAL A 43 19.59 -24.50 -4.94
CA VAL A 43 18.48 -24.61 -3.98
C VAL A 43 17.18 -24.28 -4.70
N TYR A 44 16.32 -25.26 -4.81
CA TYR A 44 15.03 -25.10 -5.47
C TYR A 44 13.97 -24.60 -4.47
N TYR A 45 13.14 -23.68 -4.91
CA TYR A 45 12.03 -23.23 -4.08
C TYR A 45 10.72 -23.09 -4.88
N HIS A 46 9.62 -23.26 -4.17
CA HIS A 46 8.28 -22.97 -4.65
C HIS A 46 7.72 -21.79 -3.83
N PRO A 47 7.10 -20.78 -4.45
CA PRO A 47 6.59 -19.60 -3.73
C PRO A 47 5.60 -19.93 -2.62
N GLU A 48 4.81 -21.00 -2.79
CA GLU A 48 3.78 -21.45 -1.84
C GLU A 48 4.33 -22.19 -0.61
N THR A 49 5.54 -22.71 -0.71
CA THR A 49 6.18 -23.53 0.35
C THR A 49 7.53 -22.95 0.78
N GLU A 50 7.68 -21.63 0.64
CA GLU A 50 8.94 -20.96 0.98
C GLU A 50 9.28 -21.12 2.47
N ASN A 51 10.44 -21.71 2.74
CA ASN A 51 10.99 -21.82 4.08
C ASN A 51 12.41 -21.24 4.14
N LEU A 52 12.50 -19.91 4.07
CA LEU A 52 13.78 -19.21 4.18
C LEU A 52 14.49 -19.41 5.54
N PRO A 53 13.80 -19.41 6.69
CA PRO A 53 14.43 -19.67 7.98
C PRO A 53 15.17 -21.01 8.03
N GLN A 54 14.54 -22.08 7.58
CA GLN A 54 15.15 -23.41 7.55
C GLN A 54 16.40 -23.44 6.68
N LEU A 55 16.34 -22.82 5.50
CA LEU A 55 17.49 -22.73 4.59
C LEU A 55 18.65 -21.94 5.21
N LEU A 56 18.38 -20.83 5.88
CA LEU A 56 19.40 -20.04 6.57
C LEU A 56 20.04 -20.83 7.71
N GLN A 57 19.28 -21.65 8.42
CA GLN A 57 19.78 -22.52 9.46
C GLN A 57 20.65 -23.65 8.89
N GLU A 58 20.22 -24.29 7.82
CA GLU A 58 20.93 -25.43 7.20
C GLU A 58 22.24 -24.98 6.56
N LEU A 59 22.25 -23.88 5.80
CA LEU A 59 23.43 -23.39 5.11
C LEU A 59 24.34 -22.52 5.97
N SER A 60 23.82 -21.93 7.04
CA SER A 60 24.52 -20.97 7.90
C SER A 60 25.39 -19.96 7.11
N PRO A 61 24.83 -19.24 6.14
CA PRO A 61 25.61 -18.43 5.22
C PRO A 61 26.23 -17.23 5.93
N GLN A 62 27.46 -16.87 5.57
CA GLN A 62 28.09 -15.63 6.03
C GLN A 62 27.50 -14.39 5.34
N ALA A 63 27.06 -14.56 4.11
CA ALA A 63 26.54 -13.47 3.28
C ALA A 63 25.39 -13.97 2.40
N VAL A 64 24.36 -13.13 2.24
CA VAL A 64 23.21 -13.40 1.37
C VAL A 64 22.99 -12.23 0.43
N VAL A 65 22.91 -12.50 -0.87
CA VAL A 65 22.60 -11.46 -1.86
C VAL A 65 21.11 -11.42 -2.13
N LEU A 66 20.50 -10.27 -1.91
CA LEU A 66 19.11 -9.98 -2.17
C LEU A 66 18.95 -8.98 -3.31
N LYS A 67 17.85 -9.07 -4.04
CA LYS A 67 17.38 -7.96 -4.90
C LYS A 67 16.41 -7.10 -4.09
N GLU A 68 16.53 -5.80 -4.22
CA GLU A 68 15.50 -4.88 -3.77
C GLU A 68 14.22 -5.17 -4.55
N SER A 69 13.26 -5.78 -3.88
CA SER A 69 11.92 -6.01 -4.41
C SER A 69 10.95 -5.25 -3.52
N GLY A 70 10.09 -4.41 -4.07
CA GLY A 70 9.16 -3.59 -3.29
C GLY A 70 8.36 -4.39 -2.23
N LYS A 71 7.41 -3.74 -1.58
CA LYS A 71 6.60 -4.33 -0.47
C LYS A 71 5.99 -5.68 -0.84
N SER A 72 5.50 -5.85 -2.08
CA SER A 72 4.93 -7.11 -2.58
C SER A 72 5.92 -8.27 -2.66
N GLY A 73 7.23 -7.98 -2.68
CA GLY A 73 8.29 -8.99 -2.74
C GLY A 73 8.80 -9.45 -1.37
N GLY A 74 8.27 -8.92 -0.26
CA GLY A 74 8.69 -9.26 1.10
C GLY A 74 10.17 -8.94 1.36
N PHE A 75 10.68 -7.83 0.79
CA PHE A 75 12.10 -7.47 0.88
C PHE A 75 12.53 -7.19 2.32
N THR A 76 11.75 -6.41 3.06
CA THR A 76 12.07 -6.00 4.43
C THR A 76 12.14 -7.22 5.35
N GLU A 77 11.13 -8.06 5.29
CA GLU A 77 11.02 -9.29 6.09
C GLU A 77 12.20 -10.23 5.82
N LYS A 78 12.56 -10.42 4.56
CA LYS A 78 13.72 -11.27 4.17
C LYS A 78 15.04 -10.68 4.66
N LYS A 79 15.23 -9.37 4.55
CA LYS A 79 16.43 -8.69 5.01
C LYS A 79 16.58 -8.83 6.53
N ASP A 80 15.51 -8.57 7.29
CA ASP A 80 15.53 -8.62 8.74
C ASP A 80 15.77 -10.06 9.24
N MET A 81 15.16 -11.04 8.61
CA MET A 81 15.41 -12.47 8.88
C MET A 81 16.87 -12.86 8.64
N ILE A 82 17.50 -12.42 7.55
CA ILE A 82 18.91 -12.71 7.28
C ILE A 82 19.81 -12.13 8.35
N LEU A 83 19.52 -10.93 8.83
CA LEU A 83 20.25 -10.30 9.94
C LEU A 83 20.06 -11.07 11.25
N GLU A 84 18.85 -11.52 11.54
CA GLU A 84 18.54 -12.33 12.73
C GLU A 84 19.33 -13.65 12.77
N TYR A 85 19.53 -14.27 11.60
CA TYR A 85 20.35 -15.48 11.48
C TYR A 85 21.87 -15.20 11.40
N GLY A 86 22.30 -13.95 11.62
CA GLY A 86 23.70 -13.56 11.71
C GLY A 86 24.43 -13.43 10.37
N ALA A 87 23.71 -13.49 9.24
CA ALA A 87 24.30 -13.31 7.92
C ALA A 87 24.32 -11.83 7.50
N THR A 88 25.28 -11.46 6.65
CA THR A 88 25.34 -10.11 6.09
C THR A 88 24.52 -10.02 4.80
N PRO A 89 23.46 -9.21 4.75
CA PRO A 89 22.69 -8.99 3.53
C PRO A 89 23.43 -8.03 2.58
N TYR A 90 23.68 -8.46 1.35
CA TYR A 90 24.14 -7.62 0.24
C TYR A 90 22.98 -7.33 -0.68
N ILE A 91 22.63 -6.06 -0.84
CA ILE A 91 21.42 -5.65 -1.56
C ILE A 91 21.80 -5.19 -2.97
N LEU A 92 21.24 -5.85 -3.98
CA LEU A 92 21.23 -5.34 -5.34
C LEU A 92 20.08 -4.33 -5.44
N LEU A 93 20.44 -3.07 -5.44
CA LEU A 93 19.49 -1.97 -5.56
C LEU A 93 18.75 -2.04 -6.89
N HIS A 94 17.54 -1.55 -6.90
CA HIS A 94 16.79 -1.30 -8.11
C HIS A 94 17.58 -0.30 -8.97
N PRO A 95 17.70 -0.50 -10.29
CA PRO A 95 18.29 0.54 -11.13
C PRO A 95 17.49 1.83 -11.00
N GLU A 96 18.19 2.97 -10.95
CA GLU A 96 17.53 4.26 -11.06
C GLU A 96 16.78 4.28 -12.41
N LEU A 97 15.48 4.52 -12.32
CA LEU A 97 14.66 4.67 -13.50
C LEU A 97 14.87 6.08 -14.07
N GLU A 98 14.80 6.21 -15.38
CA GLU A 98 14.76 7.52 -16.02
C GLU A 98 13.56 8.31 -15.48
N TYR A 99 13.69 9.64 -15.51
CA TYR A 99 12.58 10.51 -15.14
C TYR A 99 11.46 10.37 -16.16
N TYR A 100 10.25 10.14 -15.69
CA TYR A 100 9.03 10.11 -16.48
C TYR A 100 8.13 11.28 -16.05
N ASP A 101 7.48 11.92 -17.02
CA ASP A 101 6.56 13.06 -16.76
C ASP A 101 5.38 12.61 -15.87
N ILE A 102 4.94 11.37 -16.03
CA ILE A 102 3.83 10.81 -15.27
C ILE A 102 4.22 9.41 -14.77
N THR A 103 4.12 9.24 -13.47
CA THR A 103 4.25 7.93 -12.82
C THR A 103 2.95 7.61 -12.10
N VAL A 104 2.42 6.41 -12.31
CA VAL A 104 1.18 5.95 -11.69
C VAL A 104 1.42 4.63 -10.94
N ASP A 105 0.67 4.41 -9.87
CA ASP A 105 0.71 3.17 -9.10
C ASP A 105 -0.64 2.46 -9.26
N GLY A 106 -0.59 1.21 -9.75
CA GLY A 106 -1.75 0.36 -9.92
C GLY A 106 -2.55 0.56 -11.21
N VAL A 107 -3.45 -0.41 -11.44
CA VAL A 107 -4.22 -0.51 -12.68
C VAL A 107 -5.26 0.59 -12.82
N ASN A 108 -5.93 0.96 -11.72
CA ASN A 108 -6.96 2.00 -11.75
C ASN A 108 -6.35 3.39 -11.99
N SER A 109 -5.21 3.69 -11.36
CA SER A 109 -4.49 4.94 -11.60
C SER A 109 -3.98 5.04 -13.02
N LEU A 110 -3.45 3.94 -13.58
CA LEU A 110 -3.05 3.87 -14.99
C LEU A 110 -4.25 4.13 -15.91
N ARG A 111 -5.35 3.41 -15.68
CA ARG A 111 -6.58 3.54 -16.48
C ARG A 111 -7.08 4.99 -16.48
N ARG A 112 -7.27 5.60 -15.31
CA ARG A 112 -7.74 6.99 -15.18
C ARG A 112 -6.81 7.98 -15.86
N THR A 113 -5.51 7.75 -15.79
CA THR A 113 -4.52 8.59 -16.47
C THR A 113 -4.66 8.47 -17.99
N LEU A 114 -4.79 7.24 -18.51
CA LEU A 114 -4.97 7.00 -19.94
C LEU A 114 -6.30 7.57 -20.45
N GLU A 115 -7.41 7.40 -19.73
CA GLU A 115 -8.72 7.98 -20.04
C GLU A 115 -8.64 9.52 -20.16
N LYS A 116 -7.85 10.16 -19.29
CA LYS A 116 -7.64 11.60 -19.31
C LYS A 116 -6.75 12.06 -20.47
N MET A 117 -5.71 11.29 -20.78
CA MET A 117 -4.73 11.66 -21.82
C MET A 117 -5.19 11.31 -23.22
N LEU A 118 -5.99 10.27 -23.37
CA LEU A 118 -6.42 9.70 -24.65
C LEU A 118 -7.96 9.54 -24.70
N PRO A 119 -8.74 10.63 -24.55
CA PRO A 119 -10.19 10.55 -24.48
C PRO A 119 -10.84 9.94 -25.73
N ASP A 120 -10.22 10.08 -26.89
CA ASP A 120 -10.73 9.51 -28.14
C ASP A 120 -10.66 7.97 -28.19
N TYR A 121 -9.73 7.38 -27.43
CA TYR A 121 -9.58 5.91 -27.32
C TYR A 121 -10.35 5.33 -26.14
N PHE A 122 -10.62 6.15 -25.13
CA PHE A 122 -11.35 5.77 -23.92
C PHE A 122 -12.60 6.63 -23.80
N PRO A 123 -13.67 6.31 -24.54
CA PRO A 123 -14.89 7.13 -24.58
C PRO A 123 -15.65 7.13 -23.26
N LEU A 124 -15.36 6.17 -22.35
CA LEU A 124 -15.94 6.11 -21.02
C LEU A 124 -14.88 6.37 -19.96
N ARG A 125 -15.13 7.36 -19.12
CA ARG A 125 -14.26 7.78 -18.03
C ARG A 125 -14.67 7.17 -16.70
N SER A 126 -13.71 6.55 -16.02
CA SER A 126 -13.91 5.96 -14.69
C SER A 126 -14.15 7.03 -13.61
N GLY A 127 -15.14 6.79 -12.75
CA GLY A 127 -15.48 7.64 -11.62
C GLY A 127 -14.92 7.15 -10.27
N LEU A 128 -15.23 7.92 -9.23
CA LEU A 128 -14.98 7.58 -7.84
C LEU A 128 -16.28 7.09 -7.18
N THR A 129 -16.17 6.11 -6.30
CA THR A 129 -17.31 5.72 -5.47
C THR A 129 -17.54 6.72 -4.35
N THR A 130 -18.77 6.81 -3.83
CA THR A 130 -19.09 7.61 -2.64
C THR A 130 -18.25 7.21 -1.44
N GLY A 131 -18.01 5.89 -1.26
CA GLY A 131 -17.17 5.37 -0.19
C GLY A 131 -15.72 5.85 -0.27
N SER A 132 -15.11 5.85 -1.47
CA SER A 132 -13.74 6.36 -1.66
C SER A 132 -13.66 7.87 -1.35
N CYS A 133 -14.67 8.64 -1.75
CA CYS A 133 -14.75 10.08 -1.45
C CYS A 133 -14.91 10.32 0.05
N ALA A 134 -15.77 9.56 0.73
CA ALA A 134 -15.99 9.66 2.18
C ALA A 134 -14.72 9.28 2.95
N ALA A 135 -14.01 8.23 2.54
CA ALA A 135 -12.73 7.84 3.14
C ALA A 135 -11.67 8.93 2.98
N ALA A 136 -11.54 9.53 1.80
CA ALA A 136 -10.63 10.65 1.59
C ALA A 136 -11.00 11.88 2.45
N ALA A 137 -12.30 12.21 2.54
CA ALA A 137 -12.78 13.28 3.40
C ALA A 137 -12.47 12.98 4.88
N ALA A 138 -12.66 11.74 5.34
CA ALA A 138 -12.33 11.34 6.71
C ALA A 138 -10.83 11.49 7.02
N ILE A 139 -9.96 11.07 6.11
CA ILE A 139 -8.50 11.25 6.23
C ILE A 139 -8.14 12.74 6.30
N ALA A 140 -8.76 13.57 5.46
CA ALA A 140 -8.54 15.00 5.45
C ALA A 140 -8.94 15.65 6.77
N ALA A 141 -10.15 15.34 7.27
CA ALA A 141 -10.64 15.80 8.55
C ALA A 141 -9.75 15.36 9.72
N PHE A 142 -9.30 14.11 9.72
CA PHE A 142 -8.39 13.57 10.74
C PHE A 142 -7.04 14.26 10.75
N ARG A 143 -6.45 14.57 9.58
CA ARG A 143 -5.20 15.33 9.49
C ARG A 143 -5.32 16.72 10.11
N LYS A 144 -6.44 17.43 9.87
CA LYS A 144 -6.71 18.73 10.47
C LYS A 144 -6.97 18.62 11.98
N LEU A 145 -7.70 17.58 12.42
CA LEU A 145 -7.90 17.28 13.83
C LEU A 145 -6.57 17.08 14.57
N LYS A 146 -5.64 16.33 13.96
CA LYS A 146 -4.32 16.06 14.52
C LYS A 146 -3.40 17.28 14.53
N ASN A 147 -3.58 18.19 13.59
CA ASN A 147 -2.79 19.40 13.47
C ASN A 147 -3.67 20.63 13.15
N PRO A 148 -4.29 21.24 14.19
CA PRO A 148 -5.22 22.37 14.04
C PRO A 148 -4.64 23.60 13.34
N ILE A 149 -3.31 23.82 13.49
CA ILE A 149 -2.62 25.01 12.99
C ILE A 149 -2.26 24.88 11.50
N LEU A 150 -2.42 23.70 10.91
CA LEU A 150 -2.05 23.47 9.51
C LEU A 150 -2.96 24.32 8.58
N GLU A 151 -2.41 25.44 8.11
CA GLU A 151 -3.09 26.33 7.14
C GLU A 151 -2.90 25.82 5.71
N ASP A 152 -1.71 25.26 5.41
CA ASP A 152 -1.39 24.70 4.10
C ASP A 152 -1.82 23.22 4.04
N PHE A 153 -3.05 23.02 3.64
CA PHE A 153 -3.63 21.70 3.48
C PHE A 153 -3.29 21.14 2.10
N ASN A 154 -2.53 20.05 2.07
CA ASN A 154 -2.35 19.32 0.81
C ASN A 154 -3.72 18.80 0.36
N ARG A 155 -4.25 19.39 -0.70
CA ARG A 155 -5.59 19.08 -1.21
C ARG A 155 -5.70 17.68 -1.79
N ASN A 156 -4.59 17.06 -2.20
CA ASN A 156 -4.60 15.70 -2.70
C ASN A 156 -4.45 14.70 -1.55
N ILE A 157 -5.50 13.95 -1.31
CA ILE A 157 -5.58 12.97 -0.24
C ILE A 157 -5.26 11.59 -0.80
N HIS A 158 -4.16 11.01 -0.32
CA HIS A 158 -3.86 9.61 -0.57
C HIS A 158 -4.81 8.74 0.24
N THR A 159 -5.55 7.88 -0.45
CA THR A 159 -6.42 6.85 0.14
C THR A 159 -6.19 5.52 -0.55
N VAL A 160 -6.65 4.44 0.09
CA VAL A 160 -6.50 3.08 -0.43
C VAL A 160 -7.86 2.54 -0.79
N LEU A 161 -7.99 2.05 -2.02
CA LEU A 161 -9.20 1.36 -2.48
C LEU A 161 -9.35 -0.02 -1.80
N PRO A 162 -10.54 -0.61 -1.78
CA PRO A 162 -10.73 -1.97 -1.28
C PRO A 162 -9.84 -3.03 -1.97
N SER A 163 -9.40 -2.76 -3.20
CA SER A 163 -8.42 -3.58 -3.94
C SER A 163 -6.99 -3.51 -3.37
N GLY A 164 -6.72 -2.63 -2.41
CA GLY A 164 -5.38 -2.36 -1.89
C GLY A 164 -4.59 -1.33 -2.69
N GLU A 165 -5.14 -0.82 -3.78
CA GLU A 165 -4.49 0.19 -4.64
C GLU A 165 -4.61 1.58 -4.03
N ALA A 166 -3.49 2.32 -3.99
CA ALA A 166 -3.46 3.70 -3.55
C ALA A 166 -3.88 4.64 -4.68
N ILE A 167 -4.75 5.59 -4.36
CA ILE A 167 -5.17 6.66 -5.26
C ILE A 167 -5.12 8.01 -4.57
N GLU A 168 -5.05 9.08 -5.35
CA GLU A 168 -5.18 10.45 -4.88
C GLU A 168 -6.56 11.01 -5.20
N ILE A 169 -7.22 11.56 -4.19
CA ILE A 169 -8.53 12.20 -4.33
C ILE A 169 -8.42 13.65 -3.87
N PRO A 170 -8.78 14.62 -4.72
CA PRO A 170 -8.74 16.03 -4.34
C PRO A 170 -9.82 16.35 -3.31
N CYS A 171 -9.42 16.93 -2.18
CA CYS A 171 -10.31 17.47 -1.17
C CYS A 171 -10.56 18.96 -1.44
N GLN A 172 -11.82 19.37 -1.48
CA GLN A 172 -12.20 20.75 -1.79
C GLN A 172 -11.94 21.68 -0.62
N SER A 173 -12.36 21.26 0.60
CA SER A 173 -12.25 22.09 1.80
C SER A 173 -12.14 21.25 3.05
N VAL A 174 -11.50 21.82 4.07
CA VAL A 174 -11.47 21.30 5.43
C VAL A 174 -11.72 22.47 6.38
N SER A 175 -12.64 22.31 7.32
CA SER A 175 -12.95 23.29 8.35
C SER A 175 -13.04 22.62 9.71
N GLY A 176 -12.80 23.34 10.78
CA GLY A 176 -12.89 22.79 12.12
C GLY A 176 -13.25 23.83 13.16
N THR A 177 -14.05 23.42 14.13
CA THR A 177 -14.37 24.15 15.35
C THR A 177 -13.70 23.46 16.51
N PHE A 178 -12.94 24.21 17.29
CA PHE A 178 -12.17 23.71 18.42
C PHE A 178 -12.63 24.43 19.68
N SER A 179 -13.17 23.70 20.64
CA SER A 179 -13.57 24.20 21.94
C SER A 179 -13.05 23.29 23.05
N ASP A 180 -13.17 23.74 24.31
CA ASP A 180 -12.75 22.97 25.49
C ASP A 180 -13.62 21.74 25.77
N GLU A 181 -14.80 21.67 25.17
CA GLU A 181 -15.76 20.59 25.36
C GLU A 181 -15.84 19.66 24.17
N LYS A 182 -15.74 20.21 22.97
CA LYS A 182 -15.95 19.47 21.71
C LYS A 182 -15.02 19.97 20.61
N ILE A 183 -14.45 19.05 19.88
CA ILE A 183 -13.78 19.34 18.61
C ILE A 183 -14.62 18.74 17.48
N GLU A 184 -14.85 19.53 16.45
CA GLU A 184 -15.59 19.08 15.27
C GLU A 184 -14.84 19.53 14.02
N VAL A 185 -14.47 18.59 13.16
CA VAL A 185 -13.75 18.86 11.92
C VAL A 185 -14.48 18.22 10.76
N SER A 186 -14.79 19.01 9.74
CA SER A 186 -15.46 18.58 8.53
C SER A 186 -14.55 18.73 7.32
N ALA A 187 -14.59 17.76 6.42
CA ALA A 187 -13.92 17.83 5.13
C ALA A 187 -14.89 17.47 4.01
N THR A 188 -14.67 18.09 2.85
CA THR A 188 -15.53 17.96 1.68
C THR A 188 -14.73 17.50 0.47
N VAL A 189 -15.21 16.45 -0.18
CA VAL A 189 -14.76 15.96 -1.47
C VAL A 189 -15.91 16.09 -2.47
N ILE A 190 -15.66 16.68 -3.63
CA ILE A 190 -16.65 16.66 -4.72
C ILE A 190 -16.50 15.34 -5.45
N LYS A 191 -17.58 14.56 -5.50
CA LYS A 191 -17.55 13.27 -6.18
C LYS A 191 -17.47 13.44 -7.68
N ASP A 192 -16.43 12.90 -8.28
CA ASP A 192 -16.33 12.70 -9.73
C ASP A 192 -16.84 11.28 -10.05
N GLY A 193 -18.06 11.19 -10.54
CA GLY A 193 -18.69 9.91 -10.91
C GLY A 193 -18.21 9.37 -12.26
N GLY A 194 -17.31 10.08 -12.95
CA GLY A 194 -16.96 9.72 -14.33
C GLY A 194 -18.16 9.86 -15.26
N ASP A 195 -18.29 8.92 -16.16
CA ASP A 195 -19.42 8.82 -17.10
C ASP A 195 -20.51 7.86 -16.64
N ASP A 196 -20.39 7.34 -15.41
CA ASP A 196 -21.44 6.55 -14.78
C ASP A 196 -22.67 7.45 -14.50
N PRO A 197 -23.91 7.02 -14.87
CA PRO A 197 -25.12 7.78 -14.57
C PRO A 197 -25.49 7.75 -13.08
N ASP A 198 -24.53 8.10 -12.25
CA ASP A 198 -24.68 8.14 -10.79
C ASP A 198 -25.25 9.50 -10.36
N VAL A 199 -26.40 9.47 -9.70
CA VAL A 199 -27.08 10.66 -9.17
C VAL A 199 -26.25 11.46 -8.17
N THR A 200 -25.20 10.86 -7.62
CA THR A 200 -24.27 11.49 -6.68
C THR A 200 -23.07 12.14 -7.36
N SER A 201 -22.95 12.06 -8.68
CA SER A 201 -21.87 12.72 -9.42
C SER A 201 -21.97 14.24 -9.28
N GLY A 202 -20.87 14.89 -8.98
CA GLY A 202 -20.83 16.34 -8.73
C GLY A 202 -21.31 16.79 -7.36
N LEU A 203 -21.86 15.88 -6.53
CA LEU A 203 -22.29 16.23 -5.18
C LEU A 203 -21.12 16.30 -4.19
N PRO A 204 -21.21 17.20 -3.20
CA PRO A 204 -20.27 17.24 -2.09
C PRO A 204 -20.48 16.02 -1.16
N ILE A 205 -19.45 15.25 -0.98
CA ILE A 205 -19.37 14.19 0.03
C ILE A 205 -18.64 14.77 1.24
N VAL A 206 -19.37 14.92 2.33
CA VAL A 206 -18.87 15.55 3.56
C VAL A 206 -18.70 14.49 4.64
N THR A 207 -17.55 14.46 5.27
CA THR A 207 -17.30 13.67 6.48
C THR A 207 -16.97 14.61 7.62
N THR A 208 -17.70 14.48 8.74
CA THR A 208 -17.46 15.23 9.98
C THR A 208 -16.96 14.28 11.06
N LEU A 209 -15.83 14.61 11.64
CA LEU A 209 -15.28 13.95 12.82
C LEU A 209 -15.61 14.78 14.06
N THR A 210 -16.17 14.13 15.06
CA THR A 210 -16.49 14.74 16.35
C THR A 210 -15.72 14.05 17.46
N LEU A 211 -15.06 14.84 18.30
CA LEU A 211 -14.39 14.36 19.50
C LEU A 211 -14.97 15.09 20.72
N ASN A 212 -15.59 14.37 21.66
CA ASN A 212 -16.15 14.88 22.90
C ASN A 212 -15.06 14.89 23.98
N LEU A 213 -14.50 16.05 24.29
CA LEU A 213 -13.42 16.19 25.28
C LEU A 213 -13.90 16.04 26.72
N ALA A 214 -15.16 16.30 26.98
CA ALA A 214 -15.76 16.09 28.32
C ALA A 214 -15.71 14.61 28.72
N GLU A 215 -16.06 13.72 27.82
CA GLU A 215 -15.96 12.26 28.00
C GLU A 215 -14.53 11.77 28.09
N ALA A 216 -13.64 12.32 27.26
CA ALA A 216 -12.21 11.99 27.30
C ALA A 216 -11.53 12.41 28.61
N LYS A 217 -11.96 13.52 29.24
CA LYS A 217 -11.46 13.94 30.56
C LYS A 217 -11.90 13.02 31.69
N GLN A 218 -13.07 12.40 31.60
CA GLN A 218 -13.52 11.39 32.55
C GLN A 218 -12.79 10.05 32.41
N ALA A 219 -12.34 9.75 31.21
CA ALA A 219 -11.56 8.52 30.90
C ALA A 219 -10.10 8.58 31.36
N ASN A 220 -9.58 9.74 31.83
CA ASN A 220 -8.19 9.90 32.29
C ASN A 220 -7.80 9.04 33.51
N ASN A 221 -8.75 8.32 34.13
CA ASN A 221 -8.49 7.29 35.15
C ASN A 221 -8.56 5.86 34.58
N ALA A 222 -8.81 5.69 33.29
CA ALA A 222 -8.80 4.39 32.62
C ALA A 222 -7.38 4.04 32.11
N PRO A 223 -7.03 2.75 32.01
CA PRO A 223 -5.76 2.36 31.40
C PRO A 223 -5.65 2.93 29.99
N VAL A 224 -4.40 3.29 29.59
CA VAL A 224 -4.12 3.86 28.27
C VAL A 224 -4.80 3.03 27.19
N GLN A 225 -5.81 3.59 26.54
CA GLN A 225 -6.52 2.91 25.46
C GLN A 225 -5.56 2.78 24.28
N THR A 226 -5.34 1.55 23.84
CA THR A 226 -4.65 1.29 22.57
C THR A 226 -5.60 1.58 21.42
N PRO A 227 -5.11 1.84 20.19
CA PRO A 227 -5.99 2.04 19.02
C PRO A 227 -7.01 0.92 18.80
N GLU A 228 -6.75 -0.28 19.32
CA GLU A 228 -7.62 -1.47 19.26
C GLU A 228 -8.85 -1.36 20.17
N THR A 229 -8.85 -0.42 21.13
CA THR A 229 -9.95 -0.20 22.08
C THR A 229 -10.79 1.03 21.74
N TRP A 230 -10.51 1.72 20.64
CA TRP A 230 -11.31 2.88 20.22
C TRP A 230 -12.66 2.43 19.65
N GLU A 231 -13.72 2.99 20.15
CA GLU A 231 -15.05 2.80 19.60
C GLU A 231 -15.36 3.91 18.58
N PHE A 232 -15.71 3.50 17.36
CA PHE A 232 -16.13 4.39 16.30
C PHE A 232 -17.62 4.23 16.06
N VAL A 233 -18.37 5.30 16.24
CA VAL A 233 -19.79 5.33 15.97
C VAL A 233 -20.02 6.09 14.66
N PHE A 234 -20.72 5.47 13.71
CA PHE A 234 -21.04 6.05 12.42
C PHE A 234 -22.48 6.51 12.40
N HIS A 235 -22.69 7.76 11.99
CA HIS A 235 -24.02 8.33 11.81
C HIS A 235 -24.20 8.80 10.38
N GLY A 236 -25.36 8.46 9.79
CA GLY A 236 -25.77 9.01 8.50
C GLY A 236 -26.13 10.49 8.67
N GLY A 237 -25.45 11.38 7.94
CA GLY A 237 -25.77 12.80 7.88
C GLY A 237 -26.91 13.12 6.92
N PRO A 238 -27.28 14.41 6.78
CA PRO A 238 -28.26 14.85 5.79
C PRO A 238 -27.91 14.40 4.38
N GLY A 239 -28.86 13.82 3.67
CA GLY A 239 -28.69 13.31 2.30
C GLY A 239 -28.13 11.89 2.19
N VAL A 240 -27.75 11.27 3.30
CA VAL A 240 -27.37 9.84 3.30
C VAL A 240 -28.66 9.01 3.25
N GLY A 241 -28.78 8.20 2.19
CA GLY A 241 -29.91 7.29 2.03
C GLY A 241 -29.88 6.16 3.04
N THR A 242 -31.06 5.73 3.47
CA THR A 242 -31.23 4.54 4.31
C THR A 242 -31.74 3.39 3.43
N VAL A 243 -31.08 2.25 3.50
CA VAL A 243 -31.53 1.04 2.80
C VAL A 243 -32.77 0.50 3.51
N THR A 244 -33.92 0.51 2.80
CA THR A 244 -35.22 0.08 3.38
C THR A 244 -35.77 -1.18 2.74
N LEU A 245 -35.16 -1.64 1.63
CA LEU A 245 -35.65 -2.82 0.90
C LEU A 245 -34.63 -3.96 0.99
N PRO A 246 -35.06 -5.22 1.14
CA PRO A 246 -34.21 -6.38 1.11
C PRO A 246 -33.60 -6.56 -0.29
N GLY A 247 -32.35 -7.01 -0.40
CA GLY A 247 -31.70 -7.35 -1.67
C GLY A 247 -30.36 -6.71 -1.92
N LEU A 248 -29.96 -5.72 -1.12
CA LEU A 248 -28.56 -5.32 -1.03
C LEU A 248 -27.95 -6.15 0.10
N GLY A 249 -27.10 -7.13 -0.20
CA GLY A 249 -26.44 -8.00 0.77
C GLY A 249 -25.44 -7.27 1.70
N LEU A 250 -25.93 -6.22 2.31
CA LEU A 250 -25.24 -5.44 3.34
C LEU A 250 -25.94 -5.80 4.65
N GLU A 251 -25.41 -6.79 5.36
CA GLU A 251 -25.63 -7.00 6.78
C GLU A 251 -24.66 -6.15 7.58
#